data_19221da121416c1e4d4baede78af6be5
#
_entry.id   19221da121416c1e4d4baede78af6be5
#
_cell.length_a   1.000
_cell.length_b   1.000
_cell.length_c   1.000
_cell.angle_alpha   90.00
_cell.angle_beta   90.00
_cell.angle_gamma   90.00
#
_symmetry.space_group_name_H-M   'P 1'
#
loop_
_entity.id
_entity.type
_entity.pdbx_description
1 polymer ?
#
loop_
_entity_poly.entity_id
_entity_poly.type
_entity_poly.pdbx_seq_one_letter_code
_entity_poly.pdbx_strand_id
1 'polypeptide(L)'
;MNLERGFKMKELTIVIDSWGHKELKDYLISLKGISKVIVENEQYLKIYMKYDPEFITLKMIKMEISLFLDILNIPSFIAFDKHSTNKISEYKIVRDDVCCEYCLKGAIEELFDIEGIEKVESNLDIENYDNYEKIVITVKYDLSLISTNDIKEIELNLNL
;
A
#
# COMPACT_ATOMS: atom_id res chain seq x y z
N MET A 1 18.93 -22.46 -17.79
CA MET A 1 19.11 -22.10 -16.39
C MET A 1 18.67 -20.67 -16.15
N ASN A 2 17.75 -20.48 -15.25
CA ASN A 2 17.16 -19.17 -15.01
C ASN A 2 17.61 -18.54 -13.70
N LEU A 3 18.89 -18.25 -13.64
CA LEU A 3 19.43 -17.50 -12.51
C LEU A 3 18.80 -16.12 -12.37
N GLU A 4 18.28 -15.58 -13.47
CA GLU A 4 17.64 -14.28 -13.51
C GLU A 4 16.33 -14.21 -12.73
N ARG A 5 15.67 -15.34 -12.49
CA ARG A 5 14.42 -15.36 -11.71
C ARG A 5 14.59 -14.87 -10.28
N GLY A 6 15.70 -15.20 -9.65
CA GLY A 6 15.99 -14.76 -8.29
C GLY A 6 16.15 -13.24 -8.18
N PHE A 7 16.46 -12.57 -9.29
CA PHE A 7 16.62 -11.11 -9.33
C PHE A 7 15.31 -10.35 -9.52
N LYS A 8 14.22 -11.04 -9.79
CA LYS A 8 12.90 -10.44 -10.02
C LYS A 8 12.05 -10.37 -8.77
N MET A 9 12.60 -10.74 -7.62
CA MET A 9 11.89 -10.59 -6.35
C MET A 9 11.60 -9.13 -6.09
N LYS A 10 10.36 -8.85 -5.74
CA LYS A 10 9.92 -7.51 -5.37
C LYS A 10 9.75 -7.40 -3.87
N GLU A 11 9.95 -6.21 -3.38
CA GLU A 11 9.74 -5.87 -1.98
C GLU A 11 8.46 -5.05 -1.86
N LEU A 12 7.76 -5.26 -0.76
CA LEU A 12 6.50 -4.59 -0.50
C LEU A 12 6.35 -4.33 0.99
N THR A 13 5.98 -3.12 1.35
CA THR A 13 5.54 -2.79 2.70
C THR A 13 4.10 -2.31 2.65
N ILE A 14 3.26 -2.90 3.48
CA ILE A 14 1.85 -2.52 3.62
C ILE A 14 1.60 -2.15 5.06
N VAL A 15 0.91 -1.04 5.28
CA VAL A 15 0.41 -0.66 6.60
C VAL A 15 -1.11 -0.74 6.57
N ILE A 16 -1.67 -1.47 7.53
CA ILE A 16 -3.10 -1.76 7.56
C ILE A 16 -3.67 -1.33 8.90
N ASP A 17 -4.84 -0.72 8.87
CA ASP A 17 -5.63 -0.42 10.05
C ASP A 17 -6.36 -1.70 10.49
N SER A 18 -5.61 -2.55 11.15
CA SER A 18 -6.13 -3.82 11.66
C SER A 18 -5.28 -4.32 12.81
N TRP A 19 -5.83 -5.22 13.58
CA TRP A 19 -5.12 -5.89 14.65
C TRP A 19 -4.28 -7.03 14.08
N GLY A 20 -3.06 -7.12 14.58
CA GLY A 20 -2.18 -8.20 14.17
C GLY A 20 -2.66 -9.55 14.63
N HIS A 21 -2.55 -10.52 13.75
CA HIS A 21 -2.80 -11.90 14.04
C HIS A 21 -1.46 -12.63 14.13
N LYS A 22 -1.23 -13.38 15.21
CA LYS A 22 0.05 -14.07 15.42
C LYS A 22 0.42 -15.00 14.26
N GLU A 23 -0.58 -15.58 13.61
CA GLU A 23 -0.40 -16.55 12.55
C GLU A 23 -0.30 -15.94 11.16
N LEU A 24 -0.48 -14.62 11.03
CA LEU A 24 -0.44 -13.96 9.73
C LEU A 24 0.91 -14.14 9.03
N LYS A 25 2.01 -14.00 9.76
CA LYS A 25 3.34 -14.19 9.20
C LYS A 25 3.51 -15.60 8.63
N ASP A 26 3.13 -16.61 9.41
CA ASP A 26 3.26 -18.02 9.00
C ASP A 26 2.35 -18.32 7.80
N TYR A 27 1.17 -17.75 7.80
CA TYR A 27 0.24 -17.89 6.68
C TYR A 27 0.82 -17.30 5.40
N LEU A 28 1.30 -16.07 5.46
CA LEU A 28 1.85 -15.39 4.28
C LEU A 28 3.09 -16.10 3.73
N ILE A 29 3.99 -16.53 4.61
CA ILE A 29 5.20 -17.23 4.15
C ILE A 29 4.87 -18.60 3.52
N SER A 30 3.73 -19.17 3.84
CA SER A 30 3.28 -20.43 3.24
C SER A 30 2.78 -20.26 1.80
N LEU A 31 2.48 -19.04 1.38
CA LEU A 31 1.98 -18.79 0.02
C LEU A 31 3.12 -18.92 -0.99
N LYS A 32 2.80 -19.59 -2.11
CA LYS A 32 3.78 -19.75 -3.18
C LYS A 32 4.18 -18.41 -3.75
N GLY A 33 5.47 -18.16 -3.82
CA GLY A 33 6.03 -16.92 -4.34
C GLY A 33 6.45 -15.92 -3.27
N ILE A 34 6.10 -16.15 -2.02
CA ILE A 34 6.53 -15.28 -0.91
C ILE A 34 7.74 -15.91 -0.22
N SER A 35 8.84 -15.16 -0.17
CA SER A 35 10.11 -15.67 0.36
C SER A 35 10.50 -15.08 1.71
N LYS A 36 9.96 -13.93 2.06
CA LYS A 36 10.27 -13.26 3.33
C LYS A 36 9.07 -12.47 3.81
N VAL A 37 8.79 -12.55 5.10
CA VAL A 37 7.72 -11.79 5.73
C VAL A 37 8.19 -11.31 7.09
N ILE A 38 8.00 -10.01 7.35
CA ILE A 38 8.21 -9.41 8.67
C ILE A 38 6.91 -8.70 9.03
N VAL A 39 6.35 -9.04 10.17
CA VAL A 39 5.12 -8.41 10.67
C VAL A 39 5.44 -7.68 11.96
N GLU A 40 5.15 -6.39 11.98
CA GLU A 40 5.24 -5.54 13.16
C GLU A 40 3.82 -5.12 13.55
N ASN A 41 3.52 -5.21 14.83
CA ASN A 41 2.20 -4.94 15.36
C ASN A 41 2.29 -3.92 16.48
N GLU A 42 2.35 -2.65 16.10
CA GLU A 42 2.37 -1.51 17.01
C GLU A 42 0.99 -0.85 17.03
N GLN A 43 0.91 0.40 16.63
CA GLN A 43 -0.36 1.10 16.46
C GLN A 43 -1.15 0.55 15.27
N TYR A 44 -0.43 0.19 14.22
CA TYR A 44 -0.97 -0.41 13.00
C TYR A 44 -0.26 -1.72 12.72
N LEU A 45 -0.87 -2.55 11.89
CA LEU A 45 -0.24 -3.75 11.39
C LEU A 45 0.64 -3.39 10.20
N LYS A 46 1.95 -3.51 10.35
CA LYS A 46 2.91 -3.25 9.29
C LYS A 46 3.50 -4.55 8.79
N ILE A 47 3.37 -4.81 7.52
CA ILE A 47 3.82 -6.05 6.89
C ILE A 47 4.84 -5.71 5.81
N TYR A 48 6.06 -6.20 5.99
CA TYR A 48 7.09 -6.17 4.97
C TYR A 48 7.23 -7.57 4.38
N MET A 49 7.37 -7.66 3.05
CA MET A 49 7.56 -8.94 2.40
C MET A 49 8.38 -8.83 1.12
N LYS A 50 8.99 -9.97 0.76
CA LYS A 50 9.59 -10.19 -0.56
C LYS A 50 8.78 -11.25 -1.28
N TYR A 51 8.47 -11.00 -2.53
CA TYR A 51 7.65 -11.91 -3.33
C TYR A 51 8.12 -11.98 -4.77
N ASP A 52 7.82 -13.10 -5.42
CA ASP A 52 8.07 -13.32 -6.82
C ASP A 52 6.80 -13.01 -7.62
N PRO A 53 6.80 -11.95 -8.44
CA PRO A 53 5.61 -11.54 -9.18
C PRO A 53 5.16 -12.55 -10.25
N GLU A 54 6.00 -13.54 -10.58
CA GLU A 54 5.60 -14.63 -11.48
C GLU A 54 4.64 -15.60 -10.80
N PHE A 55 4.68 -15.72 -9.47
CA PHE A 55 3.84 -16.64 -8.72
C PHE A 55 2.68 -15.99 -8.01
N ILE A 56 2.86 -14.74 -7.57
CA ILE A 56 1.82 -14.03 -6.84
C ILE A 56 1.85 -12.54 -7.18
N THR A 57 0.69 -11.98 -7.43
CA THR A 57 0.56 -10.55 -7.74
C THR A 57 0.26 -9.75 -6.48
N LEU A 58 0.50 -8.45 -6.56
CA LEU A 58 0.15 -7.53 -5.48
C LEU A 58 -1.34 -7.62 -5.11
N LYS A 59 -2.20 -7.71 -6.10
CA LYS A 59 -3.64 -7.84 -5.89
C LYS A 59 -3.98 -9.12 -5.12
N MET A 60 -3.32 -10.23 -5.45
CA MET A 60 -3.51 -11.49 -4.74
C MET A 60 -3.01 -11.40 -3.30
N ILE A 61 -1.89 -10.73 -3.07
CA ILE A 61 -1.36 -10.50 -1.71
C ILE A 61 -2.37 -9.72 -0.87
N LYS A 62 -2.90 -8.62 -1.40
CA LYS A 62 -3.94 -7.84 -0.72
C LYS A 62 -5.15 -8.70 -0.36
N MET A 63 -5.61 -9.47 -1.32
CA MET A 63 -6.75 -10.35 -1.12
C MET A 63 -6.49 -11.40 -0.02
N GLU A 64 -5.31 -12.03 -0.04
CA GLU A 64 -4.95 -13.04 0.95
C GLU A 64 -4.87 -12.46 2.36
N ILE A 65 -4.30 -11.25 2.49
CA ILE A 65 -4.25 -10.56 3.78
C ILE A 65 -5.67 -10.27 4.27
N SER A 66 -6.52 -9.76 3.41
CA SER A 66 -7.91 -9.43 3.76
C SER A 66 -8.71 -10.66 4.18
N LEU A 67 -8.54 -11.75 3.45
CA LEU A 67 -9.21 -13.02 3.76
C LEU A 67 -8.74 -13.61 5.09
N PHE A 68 -7.45 -13.50 5.37
CA PHE A 68 -6.90 -14.04 6.60
C PHE A 68 -7.31 -13.24 7.84
N LEU A 69 -7.23 -11.90 7.74
CA LEU A 69 -7.46 -11.05 8.91
C LEU A 69 -8.91 -11.03 9.34
N ASP A 70 -9.84 -10.93 8.41
CA ASP A 70 -11.26 -10.99 8.77
C ASP A 70 -12.17 -11.11 7.55
N ILE A 71 -13.09 -12.05 7.63
CA ILE A 71 -14.14 -12.23 6.64
C ILE A 71 -15.21 -11.14 6.76
N LEU A 72 -15.41 -10.57 7.95
CA LEU A 72 -16.47 -9.61 8.24
C LEU A 72 -16.02 -8.16 8.21
N ASN A 73 -14.78 -7.88 8.63
CA ASN A 73 -14.23 -6.53 8.67
C ASN A 73 -13.05 -6.43 7.72
N ILE A 74 -13.28 -5.93 6.53
CA ILE A 74 -12.22 -5.76 5.55
C ILE A 74 -11.23 -4.72 6.10
N PRO A 75 -9.96 -5.09 6.30
CA PRO A 75 -8.98 -4.14 6.80
C PRO A 75 -8.77 -3.01 5.80
N SER A 76 -8.61 -1.80 6.32
CA SER A 76 -8.32 -0.64 5.48
C SER A 76 -6.82 -0.47 5.32
N PHE A 77 -6.38 -0.41 4.08
CA PHE A 77 -4.98 -0.18 3.76
C PHE A 77 -4.67 1.31 3.90
N ILE A 78 -3.64 1.64 4.67
CA ILE A 78 -3.32 3.02 5.04
C ILE A 78 -2.11 3.54 4.27
N ALA A 79 -1.12 2.70 4.04
CA ALA A 79 0.08 3.09 3.34
C ALA A 79 0.68 1.90 2.61
N PHE A 80 1.40 2.20 1.53
CA PHE A 80 2.05 1.20 0.68
C PHE A 80 3.39 1.70 0.22
N ASP A 81 4.35 0.78 0.14
CA ASP A 81 5.64 1.04 -0.45
C ASP A 81 6.08 -0.19 -1.24
N LYS A 82 6.22 -0.04 -2.55
CA LYS A 82 6.67 -1.12 -3.44
C LYS A 82 8.19 -1.22 -3.51
N HIS A 83 8.91 -0.36 -2.78
CA HIS A 83 10.37 -0.36 -2.72
C HIS A 83 11.05 -0.32 -4.09
N SER A 84 10.48 0.45 -5.00
CA SER A 84 11.06 0.56 -6.34
C SER A 84 12.42 1.24 -6.29
N THR A 85 13.34 0.73 -7.08
CA THR A 85 14.68 1.31 -7.27
C THR A 85 14.76 2.21 -8.49
N ASN A 86 13.66 2.36 -9.23
CA ASN A 86 13.58 3.20 -10.42
C ASN A 86 13.59 4.68 -10.05
N LYS A 87 13.71 5.53 -11.07
CA LYS A 87 13.65 6.97 -10.88
C LYS A 87 12.26 7.38 -10.43
N ILE A 88 12.16 7.79 -9.18
CA ILE A 88 10.91 8.11 -8.51
C ILE A 88 10.74 9.61 -8.39
N SER A 89 9.56 10.11 -8.73
CA SER A 89 9.13 11.47 -8.48
C SER A 89 8.07 11.50 -7.39
N GLU A 90 7.89 12.66 -6.78
CA GLU A 90 6.95 12.84 -5.68
C GLU A 90 5.90 13.87 -6.05
N TYR A 91 4.66 13.60 -5.69
CA TYR A 91 3.54 14.53 -5.81
C TYR A 91 2.71 14.51 -4.52
N LYS A 92 2.29 15.69 -4.07
CA LYS A 92 1.46 15.81 -2.86
C LYS A 92 0.07 16.25 -3.22
N ILE A 93 -0.91 15.46 -2.80
CA ILE A 93 -2.33 15.79 -2.91
C ILE A 93 -2.74 16.39 -1.56
N VAL A 94 -3.22 17.64 -1.58
CA VAL A 94 -3.60 18.37 -0.37
C VAL A 94 -5.10 18.62 -0.40
N ARG A 95 -5.79 18.30 0.69
CA ARG A 95 -7.22 18.53 0.85
C ARG A 95 -7.51 19.16 2.22
N ASP A 96 -8.39 20.13 2.25
CA ASP A 96 -8.85 20.80 3.46
C ASP A 96 -10.11 20.14 4.02
N ASP A 97 -10.87 19.46 3.17
CA ASP A 97 -12.21 18.97 3.44
C ASP A 97 -12.37 17.50 3.07
N VAL A 98 -11.70 16.63 3.81
CA VAL A 98 -11.92 15.19 3.64
C VAL A 98 -13.18 14.80 4.40
N CYS A 99 -14.08 14.11 3.70
CA CYS A 99 -15.36 13.68 4.23
C CYS A 99 -15.23 12.85 5.52
N CYS A 100 -14.33 11.86 5.50
CA CYS A 100 -14.05 11.00 6.65
C CYS A 100 -12.79 10.19 6.39
N GLU A 101 -12.32 9.52 7.44
CA GLU A 101 -11.11 8.67 7.31
C GLU A 101 -11.30 7.52 6.32
N TYR A 102 -12.52 7.01 6.17
CA TYR A 102 -12.81 5.94 5.21
C TYR A 102 -12.60 6.39 3.77
N CYS A 103 -12.98 7.62 3.46
CA CYS A 103 -12.74 8.20 2.14
C CYS A 103 -11.24 8.33 1.88
N LEU A 104 -10.48 8.74 2.88
CA LEU A 104 -9.03 8.85 2.77
C LEU A 104 -8.38 7.49 2.55
N LYS A 105 -8.75 6.49 3.33
CA LYS A 105 -8.22 5.13 3.18
C LYS A 105 -8.55 4.55 1.81
N GLY A 106 -9.77 4.78 1.34
CA GLY A 106 -10.20 4.36 0.01
C GLY A 106 -9.39 5.03 -1.09
N ALA A 107 -9.10 6.32 -0.96
CA ALA A 107 -8.27 7.05 -1.92
C ALA A 107 -6.83 6.52 -1.95
N ILE A 108 -6.25 6.25 -0.79
CA ILE A 108 -4.91 5.66 -0.70
C ILE A 108 -4.87 4.30 -1.40
N GLU A 109 -5.86 3.46 -1.16
CA GLU A 109 -5.94 2.14 -1.77
C GLU A 109 -6.13 2.23 -3.29
N GLU A 110 -6.98 3.14 -3.75
CA GLU A 110 -7.21 3.38 -5.18
C GLU A 110 -5.94 3.84 -5.88
N LEU A 111 -5.21 4.79 -5.27
CA LEU A 111 -3.93 5.25 -5.80
C LEU A 111 -2.91 4.13 -5.88
N PHE A 112 -2.83 3.33 -4.85
CA PHE A 112 -1.86 2.23 -4.79
C PHE A 112 -2.07 1.19 -5.89
N ASP A 113 -3.30 0.95 -6.29
CA ASP A 113 -3.61 -0.03 -7.33
C ASP A 113 -3.20 0.42 -8.74
N ILE A 114 -2.85 1.69 -8.91
CA ILE A 114 -2.43 2.22 -10.22
C ILE A 114 -1.00 1.81 -10.51
N GLU A 115 -0.79 1.23 -11.70
CA GLU A 115 0.55 0.89 -12.16
C GLU A 115 1.41 2.15 -12.30
N GLY A 116 2.64 2.08 -11.79
CA GLY A 116 3.56 3.21 -11.79
C GLY A 116 3.56 4.00 -10.48
N ILE A 117 2.54 3.86 -9.65
CA ILE A 117 2.56 4.42 -8.31
C ILE A 117 3.28 3.44 -7.39
N GLU A 118 4.37 3.91 -6.77
CA GLU A 118 5.29 3.08 -6.01
C GLU A 118 5.12 3.22 -4.51
N LYS A 119 4.71 4.40 -4.03
CA LYS A 119 4.48 4.63 -2.61
C LYS A 119 3.33 5.60 -2.42
N VAL A 120 2.45 5.29 -1.49
CA VAL A 120 1.36 6.19 -1.08
C VAL A 120 1.33 6.21 0.44
N GLU A 121 1.34 7.39 1.01
CA GLU A 121 1.21 7.56 2.45
C GLU A 121 0.48 8.86 2.77
N SER A 122 -0.14 8.93 3.93
CA SER A 122 -0.86 10.11 4.40
C SER A 122 -0.25 10.60 5.70
N ASN A 123 -0.38 11.89 5.97
CA ASN A 123 -0.06 12.46 7.26
C ASN A 123 -1.15 12.16 8.31
N LEU A 124 -2.22 11.47 7.93
CA LEU A 124 -3.30 11.13 8.85
C LEU A 124 -2.83 10.16 9.91
N ASP A 125 -3.14 10.51 11.14
CA ASP A 125 -3.06 9.62 12.28
C ASP A 125 -4.49 9.51 12.82
N ILE A 126 -4.98 8.30 13.00
CA ILE A 126 -6.35 8.04 13.45
C ILE A 126 -6.63 8.73 14.80
N GLU A 127 -5.65 8.74 15.69
CA GLU A 127 -5.82 9.38 17.00
C GLU A 127 -5.97 10.89 16.90
N ASN A 128 -5.46 11.49 15.83
CA ASN A 128 -5.44 12.94 15.65
C ASN A 128 -6.30 13.40 14.47
N TYR A 129 -7.20 12.56 13.98
CA TYR A 129 -8.01 12.85 12.79
C TYR A 129 -8.72 14.22 12.88
N ASP A 130 -9.33 14.51 14.01
CA ASP A 130 -10.09 15.76 14.22
C ASP A 130 -9.20 17.00 14.37
N ASN A 131 -7.89 16.82 14.51
CA ASN A 131 -6.93 17.90 14.74
C ASN A 131 -6.19 18.33 13.48
N TYR A 132 -6.39 17.66 12.34
CA TYR A 132 -5.74 18.03 11.11
C TYR A 132 -6.50 19.13 10.37
N GLU A 133 -5.79 20.24 10.10
CA GLU A 133 -6.32 21.30 9.25
C GLU A 133 -6.29 20.89 7.78
N LYS A 134 -5.27 20.12 7.41
CA LYS A 134 -5.07 19.68 6.03
C LYS A 134 -4.63 18.23 5.99
N ILE A 135 -5.22 17.48 5.07
CA ILE A 135 -4.79 16.11 4.78
C ILE A 135 -3.84 16.17 3.58
N VAL A 136 -2.69 15.57 3.74
CA VAL A 136 -1.67 15.48 2.69
C VAL A 136 -1.44 14.02 2.36
N ILE A 137 -1.68 13.66 1.10
CA ILE A 137 -1.33 12.34 0.57
C ILE A 137 -0.07 12.50 -0.27
N THR A 138 1.00 11.85 0.15
CA THR A 138 2.25 11.85 -0.59
C THR A 138 2.28 10.64 -1.50
N VAL A 139 2.42 10.89 -2.80
CA VAL A 139 2.48 9.86 -3.84
C VAL A 139 3.85 9.88 -4.46
N LYS A 140 4.53 8.74 -4.43
CA LYS A 140 5.79 8.55 -5.17
C LYS A 140 5.51 7.64 -6.36
N TYR A 141 5.99 8.03 -7.52
CA TYR A 141 5.66 7.36 -8.77
C TYR A 141 6.84 7.29 -9.73
N ASP A 142 6.79 6.29 -10.58
CA ASP A 142 7.81 6.03 -11.60
C ASP A 142 7.46 6.82 -12.87
N LEU A 143 8.27 7.83 -13.18
CA LEU A 143 8.07 8.69 -14.35
C LEU A 143 8.13 7.93 -15.68
N SER A 144 8.73 6.76 -15.71
CA SER A 144 8.75 5.95 -16.93
C SER A 144 7.42 5.26 -17.22
N LEU A 145 6.56 5.14 -16.19
CA LEU A 145 5.27 4.45 -16.30
C LEU A 145 4.07 5.40 -16.23
N ILE A 146 4.20 6.50 -15.50
CA ILE A 146 3.11 7.43 -15.29
C ILE A 146 3.65 8.88 -15.22
N SER A 147 2.98 9.80 -15.89
CA SER A 147 3.42 11.20 -15.92
C SER A 147 2.84 12.00 -14.76
N THR A 148 3.44 13.16 -14.49
CA THR A 148 2.90 14.10 -13.51
C THR A 148 1.49 14.59 -13.90
N ASN A 149 1.22 14.75 -15.19
CA ASN A 149 -0.11 15.14 -15.67
C ASN A 149 -1.14 14.05 -15.39
N ASP A 150 -0.75 12.77 -15.52
CA ASP A 150 -1.63 11.66 -15.18
C ASP A 150 -1.98 11.68 -13.69
N ILE A 151 -1.02 11.98 -12.83
CA ILE A 151 -1.27 12.10 -11.39
C ILE A 151 -2.25 13.24 -11.09
N LYS A 152 -2.10 14.37 -11.77
CA LYS A 152 -3.01 15.50 -11.61
C LYS A 152 -4.44 15.18 -12.03
N GLU A 153 -4.61 14.42 -13.11
CA GLU A 153 -5.93 13.95 -13.55
C GLU A 153 -6.54 12.98 -12.54
N ILE A 154 -5.74 12.08 -12.01
CA ILE A 154 -6.17 11.15 -10.96
C ILE A 154 -6.63 11.93 -9.73
N GLU A 155 -5.87 12.95 -9.32
CA GLU A 155 -6.22 13.81 -8.19
C GLU A 155 -7.60 14.43 -8.35
N LEU A 156 -7.93 14.91 -9.55
CA LEU A 156 -9.23 15.51 -9.84
C LEU A 156 -10.39 14.53 -9.72
N ASN A 157 -10.14 13.26 -9.89
CA ASN A 157 -11.15 12.20 -9.86
C ASN A 157 -11.21 11.43 -8.53
N LEU A 158 -10.34 11.76 -7.58
CA LEU A 158 -10.37 11.11 -6.27
C LEU A 158 -11.59 11.57 -5.47
N ASN A 159 -12.24 10.59 -4.87
CA ASN A 159 -13.37 10.80 -3.97
C ASN A 159 -12.88 11.06 -2.55
N LEU A 160 -12.60 12.29 -2.24
CA LEU A 160 -12.17 12.71 -0.92
C LEU A 160 -13.16 13.63 -0.23
#